data_a9725b9366efe8a9467b68e48c55b367
#
_entry.id   a9725b9366efe8a9467b68e48c55b367
#
_cell.length_a   1.000
_cell.length_b   1.000
_cell.length_c   1.000
_cell.angle_alpha   90.00
_cell.angle_beta   90.00
_cell.angle_gamma   90.00
#
_symmetry.space_group_name_H-M   'P 1'
#
loop_
_entity.id
_entity.type
_entity.pdbx_description
1 polymer ?
#
loop_
_entity_poly.entity_id
_entity_poly.type
_entity_poly.pdbx_seq_one_letter_code
_entity_poly.pdbx_strand_id
1 'polypeptide(L)'
;MRVASGNSHQEAELKGVEQYAIECSILKVAVSEDVQQTTDEGIQIFGGMGFSADTPMESAWRDARIARIYEGTNEINRMLSVGMLIKKAMKGHVDLLGPATAVGEELMGIPSFDTPDFSGVLSEEKDIISRLKKVFLMIAGKAVQQFGPDLEEHQQLLLAASDILIEIYMAESAVLRAEKNAKRYGEEAQKVQIAMAKLYLYEAVDIAIKKGKEAIVSFAEGDEQRMMLMGLKRFTKYQNQPNVAALRELIADRVAEDNGYTFD
;
A
#
# COMPACT_ATOMS: atom_id res chain seq x y z
N MET A 1 -24.12 9.10 3.76
CA MET A 1 -23.85 9.04 5.22
C MET A 1 -25.13 9.27 5.98
N ARG A 2 -25.48 8.40 6.97
CA ARG A 2 -26.62 8.67 7.85
C ARG A 2 -26.22 9.78 8.83
N VAL A 3 -26.94 10.89 8.81
CA VAL A 3 -26.86 11.92 9.87
C VAL A 3 -27.26 11.24 11.17
N ALA A 4 -26.30 11.07 12.11
CA ALA A 4 -26.63 10.58 13.43
C ALA A 4 -27.56 11.56 14.12
N SER A 5 -28.62 11.07 14.77
CA SER A 5 -29.60 11.90 15.46
C SER A 5 -28.90 12.82 16.45
N GLY A 6 -28.92 14.14 16.19
CA GLY A 6 -28.38 15.18 17.06
C GLY A 6 -27.25 16.04 16.50
N ASN A 7 -26.64 15.69 15.36
CA ASN A 7 -25.62 16.52 14.72
C ASN A 7 -26.25 17.38 13.60
N SER A 8 -25.77 18.62 13.43
CA SER A 8 -26.08 19.39 12.23
C SER A 8 -25.50 18.72 10.99
N HIS A 9 -26.04 18.99 9.80
CA HIS A 9 -25.54 18.43 8.53
C HIS A 9 -24.04 18.74 8.35
N GLN A 10 -23.60 19.94 8.69
CA GLN A 10 -22.21 20.36 8.62
C GLN A 10 -21.29 19.56 9.57
N GLU A 11 -21.74 19.29 10.80
CA GLU A 11 -20.96 18.46 11.74
C GLU A 11 -20.84 17.02 11.26
N ALA A 12 -21.87 16.48 10.63
CA ALA A 12 -21.83 15.12 10.08
C ALA A 12 -20.88 15.04 8.87
N GLU A 13 -20.80 16.06 8.04
CA GLU A 13 -19.86 16.19 6.93
C GLU A 13 -18.42 16.29 7.44
N LEU A 14 -18.14 17.18 8.39
CA LEU A 14 -16.80 17.34 8.99
C LEU A 14 -16.30 16.05 9.65
N LYS A 15 -17.16 15.38 10.42
CA LYS A 15 -16.82 14.07 11.01
C LYS A 15 -16.56 13.00 9.94
N GLY A 16 -17.28 13.05 8.82
CA GLY A 16 -17.03 12.17 7.69
C GLY A 16 -15.66 12.37 7.07
N VAL A 17 -15.26 13.60 6.83
CA VAL A 17 -13.92 13.94 6.31
C VAL A 17 -12.85 13.50 7.30
N GLU A 18 -13.00 13.81 8.60
CA GLU A 18 -12.06 13.41 9.64
C GLU A 18 -11.92 11.88 9.76
N GLN A 19 -13.02 11.15 9.58
CA GLN A 19 -13.02 9.68 9.64
C GLN A 19 -12.12 9.06 8.58
N TYR A 20 -12.17 9.57 7.34
CA TYR A 20 -11.44 9.03 6.19
C TYR A 20 -10.16 9.82 5.84
N ALA A 21 -9.67 10.66 6.74
CA ALA A 21 -8.52 11.51 6.46
C ALA A 21 -7.23 10.71 6.19
N ILE A 22 -7.06 9.55 6.83
CA ILE A 22 -5.91 8.64 6.61
C ILE A 22 -5.98 8.07 5.20
N GLU A 23 -7.13 7.50 4.83
CA GLU A 23 -7.38 6.90 3.52
C GLU A 23 -7.24 7.94 2.40
N CYS A 24 -7.77 9.15 2.60
CA CYS A 24 -7.61 10.24 1.64
C CYS A 24 -6.14 10.63 1.45
N SER A 25 -5.34 10.68 2.53
CA SER A 25 -3.91 10.96 2.45
C SER A 25 -3.15 9.85 1.70
N ILE A 26 -3.47 8.59 1.97
CA ILE A 26 -2.92 7.44 1.25
C ILE A 26 -3.25 7.52 -0.24
N LEU A 27 -4.53 7.71 -0.58
CA LEU A 27 -4.98 7.77 -1.96
C LEU A 27 -4.41 8.96 -2.72
N LYS A 28 -4.28 10.14 -2.06
CA LYS A 28 -3.66 11.31 -2.68
C LYS A 28 -2.21 11.02 -3.11
N VAL A 29 -1.45 10.33 -2.29
CA VAL A 29 -0.06 9.93 -2.62
C VAL A 29 -0.06 8.90 -3.73
N ALA A 30 -0.72 7.75 -3.54
CA ALA A 30 -0.71 6.65 -4.48
C ALA A 30 -1.18 7.09 -5.88
N VAL A 31 -2.39 7.66 -5.99
CA VAL A 31 -2.98 8.02 -7.28
C VAL A 31 -2.17 9.11 -8.00
N SER A 32 -1.63 10.11 -7.29
CA SER A 32 -0.83 11.15 -7.93
C SER A 32 0.53 10.62 -8.44
N GLU A 33 1.11 9.62 -7.78
CA GLU A 33 2.34 8.96 -8.23
C GLU A 33 2.08 8.01 -9.39
N ASP A 34 0.98 7.24 -9.34
CA ASP A 34 0.56 6.36 -10.43
C ASP A 34 0.28 7.15 -11.72
N VAL A 35 -0.44 8.28 -11.63
CA VAL A 35 -0.70 9.15 -12.78
C VAL A 35 0.60 9.74 -13.34
N GLN A 36 1.53 10.14 -12.46
CA GLN A 36 2.84 10.62 -12.90
C GLN A 36 3.62 9.54 -13.66
N GLN A 37 3.66 8.32 -13.12
CA GLN A 37 4.35 7.20 -13.77
C GLN A 37 3.69 6.85 -15.10
N THR A 38 2.35 6.77 -15.14
CA THR A 38 1.59 6.45 -16.36
C THR A 38 1.85 7.48 -17.46
N THR A 39 1.89 8.78 -17.13
CA THR A 39 2.14 9.82 -18.11
C THR A 39 3.61 9.88 -18.55
N ASP A 40 4.56 9.50 -17.69
CA ASP A 40 5.96 9.36 -18.02
C ASP A 40 6.20 8.23 -19.03
N GLU A 41 5.59 7.07 -18.80
CA GLU A 41 5.57 5.97 -19.77
C GLU A 41 4.87 6.37 -21.09
N GLY A 42 3.82 7.18 -21.00
CA GLY A 42 3.16 7.76 -22.16
C GLY A 42 4.11 8.59 -23.02
N ILE A 43 4.94 9.47 -22.43
CA ILE A 43 5.98 10.20 -23.15
C ILE A 43 6.95 9.22 -23.82
N GLN A 44 7.37 8.17 -23.10
CA GLN A 44 8.32 7.19 -23.64
C GLN A 44 7.74 6.43 -24.84
N ILE A 45 6.46 6.06 -24.80
CA ILE A 45 5.76 5.39 -25.92
C ILE A 45 5.66 6.32 -27.15
N PHE A 46 5.34 7.60 -26.94
CA PHE A 46 5.27 8.59 -28.02
C PHE A 46 6.64 9.00 -28.56
N GLY A 47 7.74 8.66 -27.85
CA GLY A 47 9.09 9.05 -28.22
C GLY A 47 9.27 10.57 -28.21
N GLY A 48 10.09 11.10 -29.13
CA GLY A 48 10.34 12.55 -29.23
C GLY A 48 9.08 13.41 -29.37
N MET A 49 8.04 12.88 -30.01
CA MET A 49 6.75 13.57 -30.13
C MET A 49 6.02 13.68 -28.78
N GLY A 50 6.20 12.74 -27.86
CA GLY A 50 5.62 12.82 -26.52
C GLY A 50 6.17 13.97 -25.69
N PHE A 51 7.38 14.41 -25.98
CA PHE A 51 8.04 15.55 -25.33
C PHE A 51 7.74 16.89 -26.02
N SER A 52 7.21 16.87 -27.26
CA SER A 52 6.85 18.07 -28.01
C SER A 52 5.51 18.64 -27.53
N ALA A 53 5.41 19.97 -27.42
CA ALA A 53 4.15 20.65 -27.15
C ALA A 53 3.12 20.53 -28.30
N ASP A 54 3.48 19.93 -29.44
CA ASP A 54 2.58 19.63 -30.54
C ASP A 54 1.63 18.45 -30.22
N THR A 55 1.92 17.67 -29.18
CA THR A 55 1.07 16.57 -28.73
C THR A 55 0.56 16.80 -27.31
N PRO A 56 -0.61 16.21 -26.94
CA PRO A 56 -1.19 16.43 -25.61
C PRO A 56 -0.41 15.72 -24.48
N MET A 57 0.56 14.84 -24.80
CA MET A 57 1.23 13.99 -23.81
C MET A 57 2.14 14.80 -22.89
N GLU A 58 2.85 15.81 -23.43
CA GLU A 58 3.68 16.74 -22.65
C GLU A 58 2.83 17.49 -21.61
N SER A 59 1.67 18.01 -22.01
CA SER A 59 0.75 18.69 -21.12
C SER A 59 0.22 17.76 -20.02
N ALA A 60 -0.20 16.54 -20.37
CA ALA A 60 -0.66 15.54 -19.43
C ALA A 60 0.41 15.18 -18.37
N TRP A 61 1.66 15.06 -18.80
CA TRP A 61 2.78 14.80 -17.90
C TRP A 61 3.05 15.96 -16.93
N ARG A 62 2.99 17.21 -17.40
CA ARG A 62 3.14 18.39 -16.55
C ARG A 62 2.02 18.52 -15.54
N ASP A 63 0.79 18.26 -15.96
CA ASP A 63 -0.38 18.28 -15.08
C ASP A 63 -0.34 17.17 -14.03
N ALA A 64 0.15 15.99 -14.39
CA ALA A 64 0.40 14.91 -13.45
C ALA A 64 1.50 15.27 -12.44
N ARG A 65 2.58 15.94 -12.90
CA ARG A 65 3.72 16.29 -12.04
C ARG A 65 3.34 17.28 -10.93
N ILE A 66 2.52 18.25 -11.21
CA ILE A 66 2.11 19.24 -10.20
C ILE A 66 1.20 18.63 -9.12
N ALA A 67 0.44 17.56 -9.44
CA ALA A 67 -0.43 16.88 -8.50
C ALA A 67 0.30 16.31 -7.27
N ARG A 68 1.60 16.06 -7.36
CA ARG A 68 2.43 15.62 -6.23
C ARG A 68 2.86 16.76 -5.29
N ILE A 69 2.63 18.02 -5.66
CA ILE A 69 3.13 19.21 -4.97
C ILE A 69 2.01 19.96 -4.25
N TYR A 70 0.88 20.22 -4.91
CA TYR A 70 -0.21 20.97 -4.30
C TYR A 70 -1.10 20.13 -3.39
N GLU A 71 -1.93 20.79 -2.59
CA GLU A 71 -2.84 20.18 -1.59
C GLU A 71 -2.12 19.30 -0.57
N GLY A 72 -0.97 19.80 -0.11
CA GLY A 72 0.00 19.06 0.69
C GLY A 72 0.88 18.18 -0.20
N THR A 73 2.19 18.38 -0.12
CA THR A 73 3.11 17.53 -0.88
C THR A 73 2.92 16.06 -0.53
N ASN A 74 3.37 15.17 -1.41
CA ASN A 74 3.26 13.73 -1.14
C ASN A 74 4.02 13.32 0.12
N GLU A 75 5.13 13.99 0.45
CA GLU A 75 5.88 13.78 1.68
C GLU A 75 5.06 14.17 2.92
N ILE A 76 4.37 15.31 2.88
CA ILE A 76 3.47 15.76 3.97
C ILE A 76 2.32 14.78 4.15
N ASN A 77 1.68 14.34 3.07
CA ASN A 77 0.58 13.37 3.14
C ASN A 77 1.05 12.00 3.66
N ARG A 78 2.27 11.56 3.33
CA ARG A 78 2.88 10.37 3.91
C ARG A 78 3.03 10.48 5.43
N MET A 79 3.62 11.55 5.90
CA MET A 79 3.77 11.78 7.36
C MET A 79 2.40 11.90 8.05
N LEU A 80 1.44 12.56 7.40
CA LEU A 80 0.09 12.73 7.92
C LEU A 80 -0.62 11.39 8.10
N SER A 81 -0.54 10.47 7.12
CA SER A 81 -1.21 9.16 7.18
C SER A 81 -0.77 8.33 8.39
N VAL A 82 0.54 8.18 8.60
CA VAL A 82 1.09 7.42 9.72
C VAL A 82 0.89 8.17 11.04
N GLY A 83 1.14 9.48 11.07
CA GLY A 83 0.97 10.30 12.28
C GLY A 83 -0.47 10.28 12.80
N MET A 84 -1.47 10.38 11.90
CA MET A 84 -2.88 10.26 12.30
C MET A 84 -3.25 8.86 12.77
N LEU A 85 -2.72 7.81 12.15
CA LEU A 85 -2.95 6.43 12.56
C LEU A 85 -2.42 6.19 13.97
N ILE A 86 -1.19 6.63 14.27
CA ILE A 86 -0.59 6.55 15.60
C ILE A 86 -1.40 7.37 16.61
N LYS A 87 -1.79 8.61 16.28
CA LYS A 87 -2.64 9.43 17.16
C LYS A 87 -3.99 8.78 17.47
N LYS A 88 -4.64 8.14 16.47
CA LYS A 88 -5.88 7.37 16.70
C LYS A 88 -5.63 6.17 17.62
N ALA A 89 -4.49 5.49 17.47
CA ALA A 89 -4.12 4.38 18.34
C ALA A 89 -3.86 4.84 19.78
N MET A 90 -3.12 5.92 19.97
CA MET A 90 -2.87 6.49 21.31
C MET A 90 -4.16 6.94 22.02
N LYS A 91 -5.17 7.37 21.27
CA LYS A 91 -6.52 7.71 21.79
C LYS A 91 -7.42 6.49 22.02
N GLY A 92 -6.95 5.28 21.70
CA GLY A 92 -7.73 4.05 21.83
C GLY A 92 -8.83 3.88 20.77
N HIS A 93 -8.81 4.68 19.69
CA HIS A 93 -9.77 4.54 18.59
C HIS A 93 -9.44 3.38 17.64
N VAL A 94 -8.17 2.97 17.61
CA VAL A 94 -7.66 1.83 16.83
C VAL A 94 -6.69 1.07 17.73
N ASP A 95 -6.84 -0.24 17.84
CA ASP A 95 -5.87 -1.07 18.54
C ASP A 95 -4.71 -1.42 17.60
N LEU A 96 -3.58 -0.75 17.78
CA LEU A 96 -2.31 -1.08 17.13
C LEU A 96 -1.32 -1.73 18.10
N LEU A 97 -1.42 -1.43 19.39
CA LEU A 97 -0.43 -1.88 20.39
C LEU A 97 -0.58 -3.38 20.67
N GLY A 98 -1.80 -3.87 20.81
CA GLY A 98 -2.08 -5.29 21.00
C GLY A 98 -1.51 -6.14 19.85
N PRO A 99 -1.91 -5.90 18.59
CA PRO A 99 -1.34 -6.58 17.44
C PRO A 99 0.18 -6.42 17.27
N ALA A 100 0.76 -5.24 17.57
CA ALA A 100 2.21 -5.04 17.51
C ALA A 100 2.96 -5.90 18.55
N THR A 101 2.41 -6.00 19.77
CA THR A 101 2.95 -6.86 20.83
C THR A 101 2.90 -8.34 20.40
N ALA A 102 1.76 -8.78 19.86
CA ALA A 102 1.60 -10.16 19.36
C ALA A 102 2.60 -10.49 18.23
N VAL A 103 2.90 -9.55 17.34
CA VAL A 103 3.95 -9.72 16.31
C VAL A 103 5.33 -9.84 16.95
N GLY A 104 5.64 -9.06 17.98
CA GLY A 104 6.87 -9.17 18.73
C GLY A 104 7.05 -10.56 19.38
N GLU A 105 6.00 -11.09 19.99
CA GLU A 105 5.98 -12.43 20.57
C GLU A 105 6.13 -13.52 19.48
N GLU A 106 5.46 -13.37 18.34
CA GLU A 106 5.58 -14.28 17.19
C GLU A 106 7.03 -14.34 16.65
N LEU A 107 7.75 -13.21 16.66
CA LEU A 107 9.13 -13.16 16.21
C LEU A 107 10.10 -13.90 17.14
N MET A 108 9.83 -13.88 18.44
CA MET A 108 10.62 -14.59 19.45
C MET A 108 10.23 -16.06 19.56
N GLY A 109 9.06 -16.43 19.07
CA GLY A 109 8.55 -17.80 19.10
C GLY A 109 9.16 -18.71 18.03
N ILE A 110 8.93 -20.01 18.18
CA ILE A 110 9.30 -21.01 17.16
C ILE A 110 8.36 -20.81 15.95
N PRO A 111 8.89 -20.67 14.72
CA PRO A 111 8.05 -20.57 13.54
C PRO A 111 7.14 -21.80 13.40
N SER A 112 5.85 -21.57 13.13
CA SER A 112 4.97 -22.67 12.70
C SER A 112 5.44 -23.19 11.34
N PHE A 113 5.47 -24.50 11.20
CA PHE A 113 5.79 -25.20 9.94
C PHE A 113 4.52 -25.59 9.18
N ASP A 114 3.35 -25.16 9.65
CA ASP A 114 2.10 -25.43 8.96
C ASP A 114 2.11 -24.77 7.58
N THR A 115 1.75 -25.56 6.57
CA THR A 115 1.58 -25.05 5.21
C THR A 115 0.14 -24.56 5.08
N PRO A 116 -0.11 -23.26 4.90
CA PRO A 116 -1.46 -22.77 4.69
C PRO A 116 -2.08 -23.39 3.43
N ASP A 117 -3.39 -23.65 3.48
CA ASP A 117 -4.14 -24.06 2.30
C ASP A 117 -4.50 -22.84 1.46
N PHE A 118 -3.97 -22.78 0.23
CA PHE A 118 -4.24 -21.72 -0.73
C PHE A 118 -5.18 -22.16 -1.86
N SER A 119 -6.16 -22.98 -1.57
CA SER A 119 -7.15 -23.48 -2.55
C SER A 119 -8.13 -22.42 -3.05
N GLY A 120 -8.31 -21.31 -2.32
CA GLY A 120 -9.23 -20.23 -2.69
C GLY A 120 -8.60 -19.18 -3.60
N VAL A 121 -9.45 -18.51 -4.41
CA VAL A 121 -9.03 -17.36 -5.24
C VAL A 121 -8.32 -16.31 -4.40
N LEU A 122 -7.11 -15.93 -4.80
CA LEU A 122 -6.29 -14.91 -4.13
C LEU A 122 -6.05 -15.18 -2.62
N SER A 123 -6.10 -16.46 -2.21
CA SER A 123 -5.90 -16.84 -0.80
C SER A 123 -4.46 -16.63 -0.33
N GLU A 124 -3.46 -16.93 -1.17
CA GLU A 124 -2.06 -16.63 -0.89
C GLU A 124 -1.82 -15.11 -0.83
N GLU A 125 -2.42 -14.36 -1.74
CA GLU A 125 -2.30 -12.91 -1.80
C GLU A 125 -2.87 -12.24 -0.52
N LYS A 126 -3.98 -12.74 -0.01
CA LYS A 126 -4.55 -12.28 1.28
C LYS A 126 -3.65 -12.63 2.47
N ASP A 127 -3.03 -13.79 2.47
CA ASP A 127 -2.06 -14.17 3.49
C ASP A 127 -0.82 -13.26 3.44
N ILE A 128 -0.29 -12.97 2.25
CA ILE A 128 0.83 -12.04 2.08
C ILE A 128 0.48 -10.65 2.60
N ILE A 129 -0.70 -10.12 2.27
CA ILE A 129 -1.16 -8.82 2.78
C ILE A 129 -1.25 -8.83 4.31
N SER A 130 -1.78 -9.90 4.91
CA SER A 130 -1.80 -10.08 6.37
C SER A 130 -0.38 -10.04 6.96
N ARG A 131 0.59 -10.67 6.31
CA ARG A 131 1.99 -10.64 6.73
C ARG A 131 2.66 -9.29 6.51
N LEU A 132 2.32 -8.53 5.45
CA LEU A 132 2.77 -7.16 5.26
C LEU A 132 2.26 -6.23 6.37
N LYS A 133 1.03 -6.43 6.85
CA LYS A 133 0.51 -5.74 8.04
C LYS A 133 1.36 -6.03 9.27
N LYS A 134 1.88 -7.26 9.43
CA LYS A 134 2.83 -7.59 10.51
C LYS A 134 4.17 -6.87 10.34
N VAL A 135 4.66 -6.67 9.11
CA VAL A 135 5.87 -5.84 8.86
C VAL A 135 5.64 -4.42 9.35
N PHE A 136 4.52 -3.80 8.97
CA PHE A 136 4.17 -2.46 9.43
C PHE A 136 4.06 -2.38 10.94
N LEU A 137 3.34 -3.30 11.59
CA LEU A 137 3.16 -3.36 13.03
C LEU A 137 4.47 -3.56 13.80
N MET A 138 5.37 -4.40 13.29
CA MET A 138 6.70 -4.61 13.85
C MET A 138 7.51 -3.32 13.88
N ILE A 139 7.52 -2.58 12.77
CA ILE A 139 8.27 -1.32 12.65
C ILE A 139 7.61 -0.22 13.47
N ALA A 140 6.30 0.01 13.27
CA ALA A 140 5.57 1.08 13.93
C ALA A 140 5.50 0.88 15.45
N GLY A 141 5.24 -0.35 15.90
CA GLY A 141 5.18 -0.67 17.34
C GLY A 141 6.50 -0.43 18.03
N LYS A 142 7.61 -0.84 17.40
CA LYS A 142 8.95 -0.62 17.97
C LYS A 142 9.35 0.86 17.93
N ALA A 143 9.04 1.57 16.85
CA ALA A 143 9.30 2.99 16.72
C ALA A 143 8.55 3.82 17.80
N VAL A 144 7.26 3.51 18.02
CA VAL A 144 6.48 4.15 19.10
C VAL A 144 7.07 3.85 20.48
N GLN A 145 7.49 2.61 20.73
CA GLN A 145 8.11 2.23 22.00
C GLN A 145 9.42 2.97 22.25
N GLN A 146 10.24 3.18 21.23
CA GLN A 146 11.58 3.77 21.35
C GLN A 146 11.53 5.30 21.40
N PHE A 147 10.71 5.93 20.57
CA PHE A 147 10.69 7.39 20.39
C PHE A 147 9.52 8.08 21.06
N GLY A 148 8.43 7.38 21.34
CA GLY A 148 7.26 7.95 21.99
C GLY A 148 6.79 9.26 21.34
N PRO A 149 6.74 10.38 22.10
CA PRO A 149 6.33 11.69 21.57
C PRO A 149 7.26 12.27 20.51
N ASP A 150 8.56 11.91 20.52
CA ASP A 150 9.58 12.45 19.63
C ASP A 150 9.58 11.75 18.25
N LEU A 151 8.68 10.77 18.05
CA LEU A 151 8.59 10.04 16.79
C LEU A 151 8.34 10.95 15.57
N GLU A 152 7.66 12.08 15.76
CA GLU A 152 7.40 13.06 14.68
C GLU A 152 8.69 13.71 14.13
N GLU A 153 9.80 13.70 14.90
CA GLU A 153 11.10 14.20 14.44
C GLU A 153 11.84 13.20 13.54
N HIS A 154 11.47 11.92 13.60
CA HIS A 154 12.05 10.85 12.79
C HIS A 154 11.36 10.71 11.41
N GLN A 155 11.38 11.80 10.63
CA GLN A 155 10.62 11.91 9.38
C GLN A 155 10.95 10.82 8.35
N GLN A 156 12.22 10.42 8.20
CA GLN A 156 12.62 9.37 7.26
C GLN A 156 12.02 8.00 7.63
N LEU A 157 11.95 7.71 8.93
CA LEU A 157 11.29 6.50 9.43
C LEU A 157 9.79 6.54 9.15
N LEU A 158 9.14 7.69 9.41
CA LEU A 158 7.72 7.88 9.12
C LEU A 158 7.42 7.75 7.63
N LEU A 159 8.26 8.30 6.75
CA LEU A 159 8.12 8.17 5.30
C LEU A 159 8.23 6.71 4.86
N ALA A 160 9.22 5.97 5.37
CA ALA A 160 9.38 4.55 5.05
C ALA A 160 8.20 3.69 5.56
N ALA A 161 7.71 3.96 6.76
CA ALA A 161 6.53 3.29 7.31
C ALA A 161 5.26 3.64 6.51
N SER A 162 5.14 4.88 6.05
CA SER A 162 4.03 5.30 5.20
C SER A 162 4.02 4.61 3.85
N ASP A 163 5.18 4.47 3.19
CA ASP A 163 5.26 3.72 1.94
C ASP A 163 4.75 2.29 2.11
N ILE A 164 5.12 1.60 3.20
CA ILE A 164 4.60 0.26 3.51
C ILE A 164 3.08 0.29 3.72
N LEU A 165 2.56 1.28 4.45
CA LEU A 165 1.12 1.41 4.72
C LEU A 165 0.31 1.66 3.44
N ILE A 166 0.84 2.50 2.54
CA ILE A 166 0.24 2.81 1.24
C ILE A 166 0.14 1.52 0.40
N GLU A 167 1.24 0.77 0.29
CA GLU A 167 1.27 -0.47 -0.47
C GLU A 167 0.30 -1.53 0.09
N ILE A 168 0.21 -1.66 1.40
CA ILE A 168 -0.76 -2.55 2.06
C ILE A 168 -2.19 -2.15 1.68
N TYR A 169 -2.52 -0.86 1.78
CA TYR A 169 -3.88 -0.37 1.51
C TYR A 169 -4.29 -0.57 0.05
N MET A 170 -3.40 -0.23 -0.88
CA MET A 170 -3.64 -0.36 -2.32
C MET A 170 -3.73 -1.84 -2.74
N ALA A 171 -2.79 -2.67 -2.29
CA ALA A 171 -2.79 -4.11 -2.60
C ALA A 171 -4.03 -4.81 -2.03
N GLU A 172 -4.41 -4.52 -0.78
CA GLU A 172 -5.62 -5.08 -0.17
C GLU A 172 -6.88 -4.67 -0.93
N SER A 173 -6.98 -3.40 -1.32
CA SER A 173 -8.11 -2.88 -2.10
C SER A 173 -8.22 -3.58 -3.46
N ALA A 174 -7.11 -3.77 -4.17
CA ALA A 174 -7.06 -4.47 -5.45
C ALA A 174 -7.45 -5.95 -5.31
N VAL A 175 -6.88 -6.66 -4.33
CA VAL A 175 -7.14 -8.08 -4.07
C VAL A 175 -8.61 -8.31 -3.67
N LEU A 176 -9.16 -7.51 -2.76
CA LEU A 176 -10.55 -7.64 -2.32
C LEU A 176 -11.53 -7.33 -3.46
N ARG A 177 -11.24 -6.35 -4.32
CA ARG A 177 -12.05 -6.06 -5.51
C ARG A 177 -12.02 -7.21 -6.49
N ALA A 178 -10.84 -7.74 -6.83
CA ALA A 178 -10.67 -8.86 -7.74
C ALA A 178 -11.36 -10.13 -7.22
N GLU A 179 -11.21 -10.44 -5.92
CA GLU A 179 -11.89 -11.56 -5.27
C GLU A 179 -13.42 -11.42 -5.33
N LYS A 180 -13.94 -10.22 -5.01
CA LYS A 180 -15.39 -9.94 -5.08
C LYS A 180 -15.93 -10.14 -6.49
N ASN A 181 -15.23 -9.66 -7.50
CA ASN A 181 -15.63 -9.80 -8.89
C ASN A 181 -15.52 -11.25 -9.37
N ALA A 182 -14.46 -11.97 -9.00
CA ALA A 182 -14.29 -13.38 -9.30
C ALA A 182 -15.43 -14.25 -8.71
N LYS A 183 -15.85 -13.97 -7.48
CA LYS A 183 -17.00 -14.63 -6.85
C LYS A 183 -18.34 -14.32 -7.55
N ARG A 184 -18.48 -13.13 -8.13
CA ARG A 184 -19.72 -12.67 -8.77
C ARG A 184 -19.84 -13.11 -10.22
N TYR A 185 -18.74 -13.07 -10.96
CA TYR A 185 -18.71 -13.23 -12.43
C TYR A 185 -17.95 -14.47 -12.89
N GLY A 186 -17.27 -15.18 -11.98
CA GLY A 186 -16.42 -16.32 -12.26
C GLY A 186 -14.95 -15.94 -12.45
N GLU A 187 -14.06 -16.85 -12.05
CA GLU A 187 -12.61 -16.63 -12.08
C GLU A 187 -12.05 -16.42 -13.49
N GLU A 188 -12.51 -17.22 -14.45
CA GLU A 188 -12.05 -17.12 -15.83
C GLU A 188 -12.43 -15.77 -16.48
N ALA A 189 -13.64 -15.27 -16.19
CA ALA A 189 -14.07 -13.95 -16.67
C ALA A 189 -13.27 -12.79 -16.03
N GLN A 190 -12.67 -13.03 -14.88
CA GLN A 190 -11.92 -12.02 -14.11
C GLN A 190 -10.41 -12.29 -14.08
N LYS A 191 -9.91 -13.17 -14.95
CA LYS A 191 -8.50 -13.58 -14.93
C LYS A 191 -7.51 -12.43 -15.08
N VAL A 192 -7.88 -11.38 -15.80
CA VAL A 192 -7.02 -10.19 -15.98
C VAL A 192 -6.99 -9.32 -14.74
N GLN A 193 -8.14 -9.08 -14.08
CA GLN A 193 -8.18 -8.35 -12.81
C GLN A 193 -7.46 -9.12 -11.69
N ILE A 194 -7.56 -10.45 -11.69
CA ILE A 194 -6.78 -11.31 -10.79
C ILE A 194 -5.29 -11.16 -11.07
N ALA A 195 -4.89 -11.14 -12.35
CA ALA A 195 -3.50 -10.93 -12.76
C ALA A 195 -2.98 -9.55 -12.33
N MET A 196 -3.78 -8.49 -12.50
CA MET A 196 -3.45 -7.14 -12.04
C MET A 196 -3.23 -7.09 -10.52
N ALA A 197 -4.13 -7.69 -9.74
CA ALA A 197 -4.01 -7.73 -8.30
C ALA A 197 -2.76 -8.50 -7.82
N LYS A 198 -2.43 -9.62 -8.48
CA LYS A 198 -1.21 -10.39 -8.21
C LYS A 198 0.05 -9.61 -8.56
N LEU A 199 0.07 -8.96 -9.71
CA LEU A 199 1.21 -8.16 -10.17
C LEU A 199 1.45 -6.97 -9.23
N TYR A 200 0.39 -6.22 -8.88
CA TYR A 200 0.49 -5.12 -7.94
C TYR A 200 1.05 -5.56 -6.58
N LEU A 201 0.50 -6.64 -6.01
CA LEU A 201 0.97 -7.15 -4.72
C LEU A 201 2.45 -7.60 -4.78
N TYR A 202 2.87 -8.21 -5.90
CA TYR A 202 4.26 -8.59 -6.09
C TYR A 202 5.21 -7.37 -5.98
N GLU A 203 4.89 -6.30 -6.67
CA GLU A 203 5.64 -5.05 -6.63
C GLU A 203 5.56 -4.37 -5.25
N ALA A 204 4.39 -4.38 -4.62
CA ALA A 204 4.19 -3.89 -3.26
C ALA A 204 5.05 -4.61 -2.21
N VAL A 205 5.26 -5.93 -2.37
CA VAL A 205 6.15 -6.71 -1.50
C VAL A 205 7.60 -6.25 -1.64
N ASP A 206 8.08 -5.99 -2.85
CA ASP A 206 9.44 -5.50 -3.09
C ASP A 206 9.66 -4.10 -2.48
N ILE A 207 8.67 -3.21 -2.61
CA ILE A 207 8.68 -1.90 -1.94
C ILE A 207 8.71 -2.08 -0.42
N ALA A 208 7.88 -2.95 0.13
CA ALA A 208 7.85 -3.23 1.57
C ALA A 208 9.17 -3.81 2.09
N ILE A 209 9.85 -4.68 1.33
CA ILE A 209 11.19 -5.18 1.66
C ILE A 209 12.20 -4.05 1.73
N LYS A 210 12.24 -3.21 0.70
CA LYS A 210 13.17 -2.07 0.62
C LYS A 210 12.93 -1.09 1.75
N LYS A 211 11.69 -0.64 1.91
CA LYS A 211 11.30 0.37 2.90
C LYS A 211 11.36 -0.18 4.33
N GLY A 212 10.99 -1.43 4.52
CA GLY A 212 11.14 -2.11 5.81
C GLY A 212 12.60 -2.22 6.24
N LYS A 213 13.52 -2.53 5.31
CA LYS A 213 14.95 -2.53 5.59
C LYS A 213 15.47 -1.14 5.92
N GLU A 214 15.12 -0.12 5.12
CA GLU A 214 15.49 1.28 5.37
C GLU A 214 15.03 1.73 6.75
N ALA A 215 13.77 1.46 7.12
CA ALA A 215 13.22 1.78 8.42
C ALA A 215 13.97 1.08 9.56
N ILE A 216 14.12 -0.25 9.51
CA ILE A 216 14.72 -1.04 10.59
C ILE A 216 16.15 -0.57 10.87
N VAL A 217 16.99 -0.39 9.83
CA VAL A 217 18.39 -0.01 10.02
C VAL A 217 18.57 1.44 10.47
N SER A 218 17.53 2.27 10.40
CA SER A 218 17.59 3.67 10.83
C SER A 218 17.50 3.83 12.35
N PHE A 219 16.96 2.83 13.09
CA PHE A 219 16.75 2.97 14.53
C PHE A 219 17.08 1.73 15.36
N ALA A 220 17.10 0.55 14.79
CA ALA A 220 17.39 -0.68 15.51
C ALA A 220 18.88 -1.06 15.38
N GLU A 221 19.47 -1.62 16.42
CA GLU A 221 20.88 -2.06 16.45
C GLU A 221 21.03 -3.47 17.02
N GLY A 222 22.19 -4.09 16.79
CA GLY A 222 22.58 -5.34 17.40
C GLY A 222 21.63 -6.51 17.11
N ASP A 223 21.27 -7.25 18.14
CA ASP A 223 20.39 -8.42 18.02
C ASP A 223 18.94 -8.06 17.68
N GLU A 224 18.48 -6.91 18.11
CA GLU A 224 17.16 -6.41 17.77
C GLU A 224 17.03 -6.15 16.28
N GLN A 225 18.00 -5.45 15.68
CA GLN A 225 18.04 -5.21 14.23
C GLN A 225 18.05 -6.54 13.46
N ARG A 226 18.87 -7.51 13.89
CA ARG A 226 18.93 -8.85 13.28
C ARG A 226 17.57 -9.55 13.33
N MET A 227 16.90 -9.53 14.48
CA MET A 227 15.60 -10.14 14.68
C MET A 227 14.54 -9.49 13.77
N MET A 228 14.49 -8.17 13.70
CA MET A 228 13.55 -7.44 12.85
C MET A 228 13.82 -7.71 11.36
N LEU A 229 15.07 -7.76 10.92
CA LEU A 229 15.42 -8.09 9.53
C LEU A 229 15.06 -9.55 9.18
N MET A 230 15.19 -10.49 10.12
CA MET A 230 14.71 -11.87 9.94
C MET A 230 13.18 -11.91 9.84
N GLY A 231 12.48 -11.13 10.67
CA GLY A 231 11.03 -10.97 10.60
C GLY A 231 10.59 -10.41 9.26
N LEU A 232 11.23 -9.35 8.78
CA LEU A 232 10.97 -8.78 7.46
C LEU A 232 11.07 -9.84 6.36
N LYS A 233 12.18 -10.59 6.32
CA LYS A 233 12.38 -11.68 5.35
C LYS A 233 11.31 -12.77 5.46
N ARG A 234 10.90 -13.15 6.69
CA ARG A 234 9.87 -14.15 6.93
C ARG A 234 8.51 -13.71 6.44
N PHE A 235 8.11 -12.47 6.77
CA PHE A 235 6.79 -11.95 6.46
C PHE A 235 6.59 -11.56 4.99
N THR A 236 7.67 -11.33 4.24
CA THR A 236 7.63 -10.99 2.82
C THR A 236 7.85 -12.16 1.87
N LYS A 237 7.97 -13.38 2.39
CA LYS A 237 8.27 -14.58 1.58
C LYS A 237 7.00 -15.08 0.87
N TYR A 238 7.07 -15.24 -0.45
CA TYR A 238 6.10 -16.03 -1.23
C TYR A 238 6.35 -17.53 -1.06
N GLN A 239 5.29 -18.31 -1.06
CA GLN A 239 5.37 -19.78 -1.23
C GLN A 239 5.37 -20.14 -2.72
N ASN A 240 4.46 -19.50 -3.49
CA ASN A 240 4.36 -19.70 -4.94
C ASN A 240 4.67 -18.36 -5.63
N GLN A 241 5.87 -18.23 -6.17
CA GLN A 241 6.29 -17.03 -6.88
C GLN A 241 5.46 -16.85 -8.16
N PRO A 242 4.83 -15.70 -8.40
CA PRO A 242 4.09 -15.46 -9.63
C PRO A 242 5.04 -15.32 -10.83
N ASN A 243 4.62 -15.81 -12.00
CA ASN A 243 5.31 -15.52 -13.24
C ASN A 243 4.94 -14.12 -13.73
N VAL A 244 5.72 -13.14 -13.32
CA VAL A 244 5.48 -11.70 -13.57
C VAL A 244 5.43 -11.39 -15.08
N ALA A 245 6.28 -12.03 -15.88
CA ALA A 245 6.26 -11.82 -17.34
C ALA A 245 4.93 -12.26 -17.96
N ALA A 246 4.45 -13.47 -17.62
CA ALA A 246 3.18 -13.98 -18.11
C ALA A 246 1.97 -13.13 -17.63
N LEU A 247 2.03 -12.60 -16.39
CA LEU A 247 0.98 -11.70 -15.89
C LEU A 247 0.95 -10.39 -16.70
N ARG A 248 2.11 -9.80 -16.98
CA ARG A 248 2.22 -8.57 -17.79
C ARG A 248 1.74 -8.77 -19.21
N GLU A 249 2.12 -9.88 -19.85
CA GLU A 249 1.66 -10.25 -21.19
C GLU A 249 0.13 -10.38 -21.23
N LEU A 250 -0.48 -11.13 -20.30
CA LEU A 250 -1.92 -11.29 -20.21
C LEU A 250 -2.68 -9.96 -20.08
N ILE A 251 -2.15 -9.04 -19.27
CA ILE A 251 -2.75 -7.72 -19.07
C ILE A 251 -2.59 -6.86 -20.33
N ALA A 252 -1.40 -6.86 -20.93
CA ALA A 252 -1.10 -6.08 -22.12
C ALA A 252 -1.94 -6.53 -23.33
N ASP A 253 -2.07 -7.83 -23.57
CA ASP A 253 -2.88 -8.40 -24.63
C ASP A 253 -4.34 -7.94 -24.52
N ARG A 254 -4.91 -7.99 -23.31
CA ARG A 254 -6.27 -7.55 -23.06
C ARG A 254 -6.48 -6.06 -23.32
N VAL A 255 -5.56 -5.20 -22.84
CA VAL A 255 -5.63 -3.75 -23.07
C VAL A 255 -5.52 -3.44 -24.57
N ALA A 256 -4.66 -4.16 -25.30
CA ALA A 256 -4.50 -4.00 -26.75
C ALA A 256 -5.75 -4.45 -27.53
N GLU A 257 -6.36 -5.58 -27.13
CA GLU A 257 -7.61 -6.08 -27.75
C GLU A 257 -8.78 -5.10 -27.56
N ASP A 258 -8.96 -4.60 -26.34
CA ASP A 258 -10.06 -3.70 -26.01
C ASP A 258 -9.81 -2.25 -26.48
N ASN A 259 -8.58 -1.90 -26.85
CA ASN A 259 -8.15 -0.56 -27.23
C ASN A 259 -8.61 0.53 -26.25
N GLY A 260 -8.59 0.22 -24.97
CA GLY A 260 -9.02 1.12 -23.90
C GLY A 260 -9.14 0.44 -22.54
N TYR A 261 -9.59 1.20 -21.54
CA TYR A 261 -9.86 0.69 -20.19
C TYR A 261 -11.27 0.09 -20.12
N THR A 262 -11.36 -1.20 -19.83
CA THR A 262 -12.63 -1.96 -19.78
C THR A 262 -12.81 -2.76 -18.48
N PHE A 263 -12.12 -2.38 -17.42
CA PHE A 263 -12.13 -3.09 -16.14
C PHE A 263 -13.04 -2.39 -15.11
N ASP A 264 -14.36 -2.43 -15.32
CA ASP A 264 -15.36 -1.88 -14.40
C ASP A 264 -15.58 -2.70 -13.11
#